data_e03793d27de79d2360db6e83100135c2
#
_entry.id   e03793d27de79d2360db6e83100135c2
#
_cell.length_a   1.000
_cell.length_b   1.000
_cell.length_c   1.000
_cell.angle_alpha   90.00
_cell.angle_beta   90.00
_cell.angle_gamma   90.00
#
_symmetry.space_group_name_H-M   'P 1'
#
loop_
_entity.id
_entity.type
_entity.pdbx_description
1 polymer ?
#
loop_
_entity_poly.entity_id
_entity_poly.type
_entity_poly.pdbx_seq_one_letter_code
_entity_poly.pdbx_strand_id
1 'polypeptide(L)'
;KSGLEAPICLTWELTYACNLACRHCLSSSGRRNPAELSTEECFGVVDELQRLGVFYVNLGGGEPMLRRDFFDIVNYSTDHQVGVKFSTNGTYIDASAARRLASMDYLDIQVSIDGATEAVNDNVRGDGSFASARAAMDHLAAADFGAFKISVVAAP
;
A
#
# COMPACT_ATOMS: atom_id res chain seq x y z
N LYS A 1 19.30 -16.60 -25.71
CA LYS A 1 19.11 -15.94 -24.39
C LYS A 1 17.62 -15.77 -24.22
N SER A 2 16.97 -16.62 -23.44
CA SER A 2 15.58 -16.41 -23.01
C SER A 2 15.60 -15.29 -21.96
N GLY A 3 15.28 -14.05 -22.36
CA GLY A 3 14.96 -12.98 -21.44
C GLY A 3 13.58 -13.20 -20.80
N LEU A 4 13.28 -12.42 -19.78
CA LEU A 4 11.92 -12.34 -19.25
C LEU A 4 10.99 -11.77 -20.34
N GLU A 5 9.87 -12.44 -20.60
CA GLU A 5 8.89 -12.00 -21.60
C GLU A 5 7.97 -10.90 -21.05
N ALA A 6 7.94 -10.72 -19.72
CA ALA A 6 7.17 -9.72 -19.02
C ALA A 6 7.94 -9.16 -17.80
N PRO A 7 7.57 -7.97 -17.28
CA PRO A 7 8.07 -7.48 -16.00
C PRO A 7 7.72 -8.44 -14.87
N ILE A 8 8.65 -8.67 -13.94
CA ILE A 8 8.36 -9.45 -12.72
C ILE A 8 7.39 -8.69 -11.82
N CYS A 9 7.58 -7.37 -11.72
CA CYS A 9 6.75 -6.50 -10.92
C CYS A 9 6.59 -5.13 -11.58
N LEU A 10 5.53 -4.45 -11.20
CA LEU A 10 5.24 -3.06 -11.56
C LEU A 10 4.95 -2.26 -10.30
N THR A 11 5.26 -0.98 -10.32
CA THR A 11 4.75 -0.02 -9.33
C THR A 11 3.59 0.74 -9.95
N TRP A 12 2.47 0.75 -9.25
CA TRP A 12 1.26 1.44 -9.64
C TRP A 12 0.87 2.46 -8.57
N GLU A 13 0.91 3.72 -8.91
CA GLU A 13 0.40 4.77 -8.03
C GLU A 13 -1.13 4.78 -8.12
N LEU A 14 -1.75 4.01 -7.24
CA LEU A 14 -3.19 3.73 -7.26
C LEU A 14 -4.02 4.98 -6.98
N THR A 15 -3.52 5.89 -6.16
CA THR A 15 -4.13 7.19 -5.85
C THR A 15 -3.07 8.20 -5.43
N TYR A 16 -3.33 9.47 -5.72
CA TYR A 16 -2.56 10.58 -5.14
C TYR A 16 -3.21 11.18 -3.89
N ALA A 17 -4.43 10.71 -3.50
CA ALA A 17 -5.02 11.12 -2.25
C ALA A 17 -4.19 10.61 -1.07
N CYS A 18 -3.91 11.47 -0.10
CA CYS A 18 -3.24 11.11 1.14
C CYS A 18 -3.79 11.96 2.29
N ASN A 19 -3.90 11.36 3.47
CA ASN A 19 -4.27 12.06 4.69
C ASN A 19 -3.07 12.70 5.40
N LEU A 20 -1.84 12.44 4.94
CA LEU A 20 -0.61 13.02 5.45
C LEU A 20 0.04 13.95 4.40
N ALA A 21 0.96 14.82 4.88
CA ALA A 21 1.75 15.72 4.05
C ALA A 21 3.24 15.62 4.42
N CYS A 22 3.79 14.42 4.26
CA CYS A 22 5.16 14.11 4.62
C CYS A 22 6.17 15.01 3.87
N ARG A 23 7.18 15.52 4.59
CA ARG A 23 8.20 16.43 4.02
C ARG A 23 9.01 15.84 2.86
N HIS A 24 9.18 14.51 2.85
CA HIS A 24 9.95 13.78 1.85
C HIS A 24 9.07 12.96 0.90
N CYS A 25 7.79 13.33 0.74
CA CYS A 25 6.86 12.59 -0.09
C CYS A 25 7.34 12.52 -1.54
N LEU A 26 7.70 11.33 -2.00
CA LEU A 26 8.22 11.11 -3.35
C LEU A 26 7.18 11.41 -4.43
N SER A 27 5.92 11.05 -4.19
CA SER A 27 4.82 11.25 -5.13
C SER A 27 4.15 12.62 -5.02
N SER A 28 4.59 13.47 -4.07
CA SER A 28 3.94 14.77 -3.78
C SER A 28 2.42 14.63 -3.59
N SER A 29 2.02 13.56 -2.92
CA SER A 29 0.62 13.20 -2.72
C SER A 29 -0.11 14.17 -1.78
N GLY A 30 -1.44 14.13 -1.80
CA GLY A 30 -2.30 14.93 -0.94
C GLY A 30 -3.73 14.95 -1.48
N ARG A 31 -3.94 15.39 -2.70
CA ARG A 31 -5.28 15.46 -3.32
C ARG A 31 -5.46 14.38 -4.36
N ARG A 32 -6.67 13.83 -4.41
CA ARG A 32 -7.06 12.90 -5.47
C ARG A 32 -6.94 13.57 -6.83
N ASN A 33 -6.33 12.87 -7.79
CA ASN A 33 -6.32 13.30 -9.17
C ASN A 33 -7.70 12.99 -9.80
N PRO A 34 -8.37 13.97 -10.45
CA PRO A 34 -9.64 13.72 -11.13
C PRO A 34 -9.57 12.67 -12.26
N ALA A 35 -8.37 12.43 -12.80
CA ALA A 35 -8.11 11.46 -13.84
C ALA A 35 -7.69 10.07 -13.29
N GLU A 36 -7.85 9.82 -11.98
CA GLU A 36 -7.65 8.47 -11.45
C GLU A 36 -8.63 7.48 -12.07
N LEU A 37 -8.12 6.27 -12.35
CA LEU A 37 -8.92 5.18 -12.91
C LEU A 37 -10.12 4.85 -12.03
N SER A 38 -11.25 4.53 -12.66
CA SER A 38 -12.41 3.93 -12.00
C SER A 38 -12.10 2.52 -11.50
N THR A 39 -12.98 1.93 -10.72
CA THR A 39 -12.82 0.54 -10.25
C THR A 39 -12.74 -0.44 -11.42
N GLU A 40 -13.61 -0.28 -12.41
CA GLU A 40 -13.67 -1.12 -13.61
C GLU A 40 -12.40 -0.99 -14.47
N GLU A 41 -11.88 0.23 -14.60
CA GLU A 41 -10.61 0.46 -15.29
C GLU A 41 -9.44 -0.17 -14.53
N CYS A 42 -9.46 -0.11 -13.18
CA CYS A 42 -8.48 -0.80 -12.35
C CYS A 42 -8.51 -2.31 -12.54
N PHE A 43 -9.71 -2.91 -12.64
CA PHE A 43 -9.86 -4.34 -12.95
C PHE A 43 -9.29 -4.66 -14.34
N GLY A 44 -9.54 -3.81 -15.34
CA GLY A 44 -8.95 -3.96 -16.68
C GLY A 44 -7.42 -3.92 -16.66
N VAL A 45 -6.82 -3.10 -15.80
CA VAL A 45 -5.35 -3.11 -15.59
C VAL A 45 -4.90 -4.46 -15.01
N VAL A 46 -5.61 -4.99 -14.03
CA VAL A 46 -5.30 -6.31 -13.42
C VAL A 46 -5.38 -7.42 -14.46
N ASP A 47 -6.41 -7.42 -15.30
CA ASP A 47 -6.56 -8.39 -16.39
C ASP A 47 -5.35 -8.38 -17.33
N GLU A 48 -4.86 -7.19 -17.68
CA GLU A 48 -3.66 -7.05 -18.50
C GLU A 48 -2.39 -7.53 -17.79
N LEU A 49 -2.26 -7.27 -16.48
CA LEU A 49 -1.14 -7.77 -15.68
C LEU A 49 -1.14 -9.30 -15.64
N GLN A 50 -2.30 -9.92 -15.42
CA GLN A 50 -2.46 -11.37 -15.47
C GLN A 50 -2.10 -11.93 -16.85
N ARG A 51 -2.64 -11.34 -17.93
CA ARG A 51 -2.38 -11.76 -19.32
C ARG A 51 -0.89 -11.70 -19.66
N LEU A 52 -0.18 -10.71 -19.14
CA LEU A 52 1.27 -10.52 -19.32
C LEU A 52 2.11 -11.43 -18.40
N GLY A 53 1.52 -12.14 -17.46
CA GLY A 53 2.23 -12.98 -16.50
C GLY A 53 3.04 -12.18 -15.49
N VAL A 54 2.60 -10.97 -15.14
CA VAL A 54 3.23 -10.15 -14.09
C VAL A 54 3.01 -10.82 -12.76
N PHE A 55 4.09 -11.03 -12.00
CA PHE A 55 4.06 -11.81 -10.77
C PHE A 55 3.40 -11.05 -9.61
N TYR A 56 3.70 -9.76 -9.47
CA TYR A 56 3.06 -8.91 -8.47
C TYR A 56 3.05 -7.42 -8.87
N VAL A 57 2.12 -6.69 -8.31
CA VAL A 57 2.04 -5.23 -8.40
C VAL A 57 2.33 -4.59 -7.05
N ASN A 58 3.13 -3.53 -7.06
CA ASN A 58 3.40 -2.71 -5.88
C ASN A 58 2.48 -1.48 -5.93
N LEU A 59 1.43 -1.46 -5.11
CA LEU A 59 0.51 -0.33 -5.00
C LEU A 59 1.12 0.76 -4.10
N GLY A 60 1.25 1.93 -4.67
CA GLY A 60 1.82 3.11 -4.03
C GLY A 60 1.00 4.36 -4.33
N GLY A 61 1.69 5.50 -4.27
CA GLY A 61 1.14 6.84 -4.50
C GLY A 61 0.96 7.61 -3.21
N GLY A 62 -0.27 8.00 -2.87
CA GLY A 62 -0.63 8.58 -1.59
C GLY A 62 -0.87 7.49 -0.53
N GLU A 63 -2.06 7.47 0.05
CA GLU A 63 -2.49 6.39 0.93
C GLU A 63 -3.49 5.49 0.17
N PRO A 64 -3.09 4.28 -0.26
CA PRO A 64 -3.95 3.43 -1.07
C PRO A 64 -5.28 3.08 -0.39
N MET A 65 -5.29 2.91 0.92
CA MET A 65 -6.48 2.57 1.69
C MET A 65 -7.50 3.71 1.80
N LEU A 66 -7.18 4.92 1.33
CA LEU A 66 -8.16 6.01 1.15
C LEU A 66 -9.14 5.74 0.01
N ARG A 67 -8.80 4.89 -0.93
CA ARG A 67 -9.74 4.49 -1.97
C ARG A 67 -10.83 3.61 -1.38
N ARG A 68 -12.09 3.92 -1.67
CA ARG A 68 -13.23 3.13 -1.17
C ARG A 68 -13.25 1.71 -1.70
N ASP A 69 -12.74 1.54 -2.92
CA ASP A 69 -12.63 0.29 -3.66
C ASP A 69 -11.27 -0.42 -3.48
N PHE A 70 -10.43 0.05 -2.54
CA PHE A 70 -9.10 -0.54 -2.30
C PHE A 70 -9.15 -2.06 -2.12
N PHE A 71 -10.00 -2.52 -1.23
CA PHE A 71 -10.12 -3.95 -0.95
C PHE A 71 -10.67 -4.76 -2.13
N ASP A 72 -11.54 -4.16 -2.94
CA ASP A 72 -12.10 -4.82 -4.12
C ASP A 72 -11.01 -4.99 -5.19
N ILE A 73 -10.17 -3.97 -5.38
CA ILE A 73 -9.02 -4.03 -6.29
C ILE A 73 -7.99 -5.07 -5.82
N VAL A 74 -7.67 -5.10 -4.50
CA VAL A 74 -6.72 -6.07 -3.96
C VAL A 74 -7.25 -7.49 -4.11
N ASN A 75 -8.52 -7.76 -3.73
CA ASN A 75 -9.14 -9.08 -3.92
C ASN A 75 -9.13 -9.49 -5.39
N TYR A 76 -9.56 -8.59 -6.28
CA TYR A 76 -9.58 -8.88 -7.72
C TYR A 76 -8.18 -9.25 -8.23
N SER A 77 -7.14 -8.54 -7.79
CA SER A 77 -5.76 -8.82 -8.17
C SER A 77 -5.30 -10.21 -7.72
N THR A 78 -5.51 -10.53 -6.45
CA THR A 78 -5.06 -11.82 -5.89
C THR A 78 -5.85 -13.01 -6.45
N ASP A 79 -7.15 -12.85 -6.68
CA ASP A 79 -8.01 -13.85 -7.33
C ASP A 79 -7.55 -14.12 -8.78
N HIS A 80 -6.97 -13.12 -9.45
CA HIS A 80 -6.40 -13.23 -10.80
C HIS A 80 -4.90 -13.56 -10.81
N GLN A 81 -4.37 -14.09 -9.70
CA GLN A 81 -2.97 -14.54 -9.57
C GLN A 81 -1.93 -13.42 -9.74
N VAL A 82 -2.33 -12.18 -9.56
CA VAL A 82 -1.42 -11.03 -9.47
C VAL A 82 -1.24 -10.70 -7.99
N GLY A 83 -0.09 -11.07 -7.43
CA GLY A 83 0.24 -10.75 -6.04
C GLY A 83 0.23 -9.24 -5.82
N VAL A 84 -0.17 -8.81 -4.64
CA VAL A 84 -0.22 -7.39 -4.26
C VAL A 84 0.77 -7.12 -3.15
N LYS A 85 1.59 -6.11 -3.35
CA LYS A 85 2.35 -5.44 -2.30
C LYS A 85 1.85 -4.02 -2.19
N PHE A 86 1.66 -3.49 -0.99
CA PHE A 86 1.35 -2.08 -0.84
C PHE A 86 2.06 -1.44 0.35
N SER A 87 2.31 -0.14 0.22
CA SER A 87 2.86 0.69 1.28
C SER A 87 1.76 1.56 1.87
N THR A 88 1.72 1.65 3.18
CA THR A 88 0.70 2.42 3.91
C THR A 88 1.33 3.21 5.05
N ASN A 89 0.71 4.32 5.40
CA ASN A 89 1.04 5.07 6.60
C ASN A 89 0.38 4.49 7.88
N GLY A 90 -0.47 3.47 7.72
CA GLY A 90 -1.10 2.73 8.81
C GLY A 90 -2.41 3.33 9.34
N THR A 91 -2.77 4.56 8.99
CA THR A 91 -3.93 5.25 9.58
C THR A 91 -5.25 4.48 9.43
N TYR A 92 -5.40 3.69 8.35
CA TYR A 92 -6.64 2.98 8.02
C TYR A 92 -6.60 1.49 8.35
N ILE A 93 -5.55 1.02 9.06
CA ILE A 93 -5.47 -0.36 9.52
C ILE A 93 -5.98 -0.43 10.96
N ASP A 94 -7.28 -0.54 11.12
CA ASP A 94 -7.93 -0.92 12.37
C ASP A 94 -8.00 -2.46 12.51
N ALA A 95 -8.55 -2.94 13.63
CA ALA A 95 -8.69 -4.37 13.88
C ALA A 95 -9.56 -5.11 12.84
N SER A 96 -10.53 -4.43 12.21
CA SER A 96 -11.36 -5.00 11.16
C SER A 96 -10.60 -5.11 9.83
N ALA A 97 -9.94 -4.02 9.43
CA ALA A 97 -9.08 -4.00 8.25
C ALA A 97 -7.94 -5.02 8.36
N ALA A 98 -7.28 -5.11 9.52
CA ALA A 98 -6.22 -6.09 9.75
C ALA A 98 -6.69 -7.54 9.58
N ARG A 99 -7.86 -7.90 10.12
CA ARG A 99 -8.44 -9.24 9.90
C ARG A 99 -8.77 -9.51 8.45
N ARG A 100 -9.31 -8.49 7.74
CA ARG A 100 -9.62 -8.61 6.31
C ARG A 100 -8.34 -8.82 5.50
N LEU A 101 -7.29 -8.07 5.80
CA LEU A 101 -5.97 -8.23 5.16
C LEU A 101 -5.36 -9.59 5.45
N ALA A 102 -5.46 -10.08 6.69
CA ALA A 102 -4.94 -11.39 7.09
C ALA A 102 -5.67 -12.58 6.44
N SER A 103 -6.87 -12.37 5.92
CA SER A 103 -7.62 -13.40 5.19
C SER A 103 -7.29 -13.49 3.70
N MET A 104 -6.41 -12.63 3.19
CA MET A 104 -6.03 -12.57 1.78
C MET A 104 -4.71 -13.31 1.55
N ASP A 105 -4.66 -14.12 0.49
CA ASP A 105 -3.43 -14.72 0.00
C ASP A 105 -2.65 -13.76 -0.90
N TYR A 106 -1.35 -14.00 -1.08
CA TYR A 106 -0.47 -13.25 -1.99
C TYR A 106 -0.41 -11.75 -1.72
N LEU A 107 -0.56 -11.35 -0.46
CA LEU A 107 -0.52 -9.97 0.01
C LEU A 107 0.73 -9.69 0.85
N ASP A 108 1.46 -8.63 0.52
CA ASP A 108 2.61 -8.12 1.28
C ASP A 108 2.33 -6.67 1.71
N ILE A 109 2.50 -6.37 2.99
CA ILE A 109 2.22 -5.05 3.56
C ILE A 109 3.53 -4.41 4.03
N GLN A 110 3.68 -3.13 3.73
CA GLN A 110 4.80 -2.33 4.17
C GLN A 110 4.30 -1.10 4.93
N VAL A 111 4.48 -1.10 6.25
CA VAL A 111 4.10 0.03 7.11
C VAL A 111 5.25 1.05 7.14
N SER A 112 4.91 2.29 6.87
CA SER A 112 5.86 3.39 6.77
C SER A 112 6.08 4.06 8.13
N ILE A 113 7.33 4.09 8.61
CA ILE A 113 7.73 4.75 9.85
C ILE A 113 9.17 5.26 9.71
N ASP A 114 9.43 6.53 10.01
CA ASP A 114 10.74 7.16 9.78
C ASP A 114 11.48 7.56 11.05
N GLY A 115 10.96 7.20 12.20
CA GLY A 115 11.59 7.53 13.48
C GLY A 115 11.35 6.46 14.54
N ALA A 116 12.33 6.27 15.42
CA ALA A 116 12.20 5.39 16.57
C ALA A 116 11.32 5.99 17.69
N THR A 117 11.03 7.27 17.61
CA THR A 117 10.18 8.01 18.56
C THR A 117 9.13 8.82 17.82
N GLU A 118 8.03 9.12 18.51
CA GLU A 118 6.98 9.98 18.01
C GLU A 118 7.52 11.33 17.52
N ALA A 119 8.34 12.00 18.32
CA ALA A 119 8.92 13.31 17.98
C ALA A 119 9.71 13.28 16.66
N VAL A 120 10.49 12.24 16.40
CA VAL A 120 11.27 12.10 15.17
C VAL A 120 10.38 11.79 13.98
N ASN A 121 9.47 10.83 14.13
CA ASN A 121 8.58 10.40 13.05
C ASN A 121 7.60 11.51 12.65
N ASP A 122 6.95 12.12 13.62
CA ASP A 122 5.89 13.09 13.38
C ASP A 122 6.45 14.42 12.83
N ASN A 123 7.68 14.77 13.18
CA ASN A 123 8.37 15.90 12.55
C ASN A 123 8.51 15.75 11.02
N VAL A 124 8.53 14.54 10.52
CA VAL A 124 8.69 14.24 9.08
C VAL A 124 7.35 13.93 8.41
N ARG A 125 6.51 13.13 9.08
CA ARG A 125 5.26 12.60 8.51
C ARG A 125 4.01 13.36 8.92
N GLY A 126 4.06 14.10 10.01
CA GLY A 126 2.93 14.83 10.59
C GLY A 126 2.45 14.21 11.90
N ASP A 127 1.80 15.04 12.72
CA ASP A 127 1.37 14.73 14.07
C ASP A 127 0.47 13.47 14.11
N GLY A 128 0.75 12.56 15.06
CA GLY A 128 0.00 11.33 15.27
C GLY A 128 0.33 10.20 14.30
N SER A 129 1.20 10.42 13.32
CA SER A 129 1.56 9.40 12.33
C SER A 129 2.33 8.23 12.96
N PHE A 130 3.15 8.48 13.98
CA PHE A 130 3.83 7.42 14.73
C PHE A 130 2.85 6.52 15.46
N ALA A 131 1.90 7.12 16.18
CA ALA A 131 0.88 6.38 16.91
C ALA A 131 0.02 5.53 15.96
N SER A 132 -0.38 6.09 14.80
CA SER A 132 -1.15 5.37 13.77
C SER A 132 -0.38 4.18 13.20
N ALA A 133 0.88 4.36 12.83
CA ALA A 133 1.72 3.28 12.31
C ALA A 133 1.94 2.17 13.36
N ARG A 134 2.17 2.53 14.63
CA ARG A 134 2.29 1.59 15.73
C ARG A 134 1.01 0.78 15.95
N ALA A 135 -0.14 1.46 16.02
CA ALA A 135 -1.44 0.80 16.16
C ALA A 135 -1.73 -0.16 14.99
N ALA A 136 -1.39 0.23 13.76
CA ALA A 136 -1.53 -0.63 12.60
C ALA A 136 -0.70 -1.93 12.72
N MET A 137 0.55 -1.82 13.16
CA MET A 137 1.41 -2.99 13.39
C MET A 137 0.86 -3.90 14.50
N ASP A 138 0.35 -3.32 15.59
CA ASP A 138 -0.28 -4.07 16.68
C ASP A 138 -1.56 -4.79 16.20
N HIS A 139 -2.39 -4.14 15.36
CA HIS A 139 -3.58 -4.76 14.77
C HIS A 139 -3.23 -5.89 13.79
N LEU A 140 -2.21 -5.71 12.95
CA LEU A 140 -1.74 -6.75 12.03
C LEU A 140 -1.22 -7.97 12.81
N ALA A 141 -0.42 -7.75 13.86
CA ALA A 141 0.07 -8.81 14.72
C ALA A 141 -1.06 -9.54 15.44
N ALA A 142 -2.04 -8.81 15.98
CA ALA A 142 -3.21 -9.38 16.65
C ALA A 142 -4.14 -10.16 15.69
N ALA A 143 -4.11 -9.84 14.40
CA ALA A 143 -4.85 -10.56 13.36
C ALA A 143 -4.09 -11.76 12.78
N ASP A 144 -2.91 -12.07 13.32
CA ASP A 144 -2.02 -13.14 12.85
C ASP A 144 -1.58 -12.96 11.38
N PHE A 145 -1.44 -11.70 10.94
CA PHE A 145 -0.88 -11.39 9.64
C PHE A 145 0.60 -11.78 9.65
N GLY A 146 0.95 -12.83 8.92
CA GLY A 146 2.19 -13.59 9.07
C GLY A 146 3.49 -12.79 9.04
N ALA A 147 3.66 -11.85 8.09
CA ALA A 147 4.84 -10.99 8.04
C ALA A 147 4.54 -9.68 7.30
N PHE A 148 4.63 -8.57 7.98
CA PHE A 148 4.66 -7.25 7.37
C PHE A 148 6.06 -6.64 7.45
N LYS A 149 6.34 -5.69 6.59
CA LYS A 149 7.62 -4.98 6.52
C LYS A 149 7.49 -3.58 7.08
N ILE A 150 8.60 -3.04 7.54
CA ILE A 150 8.73 -1.63 7.90
C ILE A 150 9.52 -0.93 6.79
N SER A 151 8.99 0.20 6.31
CA SER A 151 9.68 1.09 5.38
C SER A 151 10.18 2.33 6.11
N VAL A 152 11.44 2.61 5.98
CA VAL A 152 12.10 3.77 6.61
C VAL A 152 12.82 4.58 5.54
N VAL A 153 12.61 5.89 5.52
CA VAL A 153 13.43 6.82 4.76
C VAL A 153 14.42 7.44 5.72
N ALA A 154 15.69 7.06 5.61
CA ALA A 154 16.76 7.68 6.38
C ALA A 154 17.18 8.97 5.68
N ALA A 155 16.82 10.10 6.27
CA ALA A 155 17.29 11.43 5.85
C ALA A 155 18.38 11.92 6.80
N PRO A 156 19.38 12.70 6.31
CA PRO A 156 20.39 13.30 7.14
C PRO A 156 19.82 14.39 8.05
#